data_9608dd9fbbf236fb4b7f2a8285ea0045
#
_entry.id   9608dd9fbbf236fb4b7f2a8285ea0045
#
_cell.length_a   1.000
_cell.length_b   1.000
_cell.length_c   1.000
_cell.angle_alpha   90.00
_cell.angle_beta   90.00
_cell.angle_gamma   90.00
#
_symmetry.space_group_name_H-M   'P 1'
#
loop_
_entity.id
_entity.type
_entity.pdbx_description
1 polymer ?
#
loop_
_entity_poly.entity_id
_entity_poly.type
_entity_poly.pdbx_seq_one_letter_code
_entity_poly.pdbx_strand_id
1 'polypeptide(L)'
;ELFTGGARQFTVMGKDAKPDLAELATKIDVSGARGVHSVQPAVISISNLTELGARLSCADISAYSDLAKSRGMKLFMDGARFANAVAAGSDSPADLTWRSGVDAISFGATKNGAMAAEALIFFNPGESKLS
;
A
#
# COMPACT_ATOMS: atom_id res chain seq x y z
N GLU A 1 13.33 -0.11 -10.84
CA GLU A 1 14.14 -1.34 -11.00
C GLU A 1 15.61 -1.11 -10.65
N LEU A 2 16.24 -0.02 -11.12
CA LEU A 2 17.67 0.25 -10.93
C LEU A 2 18.09 0.30 -9.45
N PHE A 3 17.32 0.96 -8.60
CA PHE A 3 17.63 1.15 -7.18
C PHE A 3 17.02 0.08 -6.25
N THR A 4 16.28 -0.88 -6.81
CA THR A 4 15.53 -1.88 -6.03
C THR A 4 16.04 -3.30 -6.27
N GLY A 5 17.21 -3.46 -6.87
CA GLY A 5 17.74 -4.79 -7.16
C GLY A 5 16.90 -5.60 -8.16
N GLY A 6 16.12 -4.91 -9.01
CA GLY A 6 15.30 -5.55 -10.04
C GLY A 6 13.83 -5.76 -9.66
N ALA A 7 13.36 -5.22 -8.54
CA ALA A 7 11.93 -5.26 -8.20
C ALA A 7 11.10 -4.58 -9.31
N ARG A 8 10.03 -5.23 -9.73
CA ARG A 8 9.11 -4.74 -10.78
C ARG A 8 7.81 -4.26 -10.18
N GLN A 9 7.24 -3.23 -10.79
CA GLN A 9 5.90 -2.76 -10.47
C GLN A 9 4.93 -3.18 -11.58
N PHE A 10 3.78 -3.69 -11.16
CA PHE A 10 2.65 -3.96 -12.02
C PHE A 10 1.51 -3.04 -11.60
N THR A 11 1.00 -2.27 -12.53
CA THR A 11 -0.14 -1.40 -12.29
C THR A 11 -1.44 -2.16 -12.49
N VAL A 12 -2.44 -1.81 -11.67
CA VAL A 12 -3.82 -2.28 -11.78
C VAL A 12 -4.70 -1.08 -12.04
N MET A 13 -5.61 -1.21 -12.98
CA MET A 13 -6.59 -0.16 -13.22
C MET A 13 -7.58 -0.13 -12.07
N GLY A 14 -8.07 1.06 -11.77
CA GLY A 14 -9.03 1.27 -10.70
C GLY A 14 -10.35 1.80 -11.23
N LYS A 15 -11.37 1.70 -10.39
CA LYS A 15 -12.63 2.40 -10.57
C LYS A 15 -12.75 3.46 -9.47
N ASP A 16 -13.18 4.66 -9.84
CA ASP A 16 -13.34 5.79 -8.91
C ASP A 16 -12.05 6.08 -8.10
N ALA A 17 -10.91 5.97 -8.79
CA ALA A 17 -9.57 6.14 -8.24
C ALA A 17 -9.17 5.15 -7.14
N LYS A 18 -9.86 4.02 -7.02
CA LYS A 18 -9.51 2.91 -6.12
C LYS A 18 -9.14 1.69 -6.95
N PRO A 19 -8.08 0.92 -6.57
CA PRO A 19 -7.76 -0.33 -7.26
C PRO A 19 -8.94 -1.32 -7.23
N ASP A 20 -9.21 -1.96 -8.35
CA ASP A 20 -10.22 -3.04 -8.40
C ASP A 20 -9.63 -4.32 -7.79
N LEU A 21 -10.31 -4.86 -6.77
CA LEU A 21 -9.84 -6.05 -6.03
C LEU A 21 -9.80 -7.32 -6.90
N ALA A 22 -10.77 -7.49 -7.81
CA ALA A 22 -10.83 -8.67 -8.65
C ALA A 22 -9.73 -8.64 -9.73
N GLU A 23 -9.51 -7.45 -10.32
CA GLU A 23 -8.41 -7.26 -11.25
C GLU A 23 -7.05 -7.44 -10.56
N LEU A 24 -6.90 -6.90 -9.34
CA LEU A 24 -5.68 -7.05 -8.54
C LEU A 24 -5.40 -8.53 -8.23
N ALA A 25 -6.40 -9.28 -7.77
CA ALA A 25 -6.27 -10.71 -7.52
C ALA A 25 -5.84 -11.48 -8.77
N THR A 26 -6.50 -11.23 -9.91
CA THR A 26 -6.17 -11.83 -11.19
C THR A 26 -4.73 -11.51 -11.59
N LYS A 27 -4.30 -10.26 -11.44
CA LYS A 27 -2.94 -9.82 -11.79
C LYS A 27 -1.88 -10.51 -10.94
N ILE A 28 -2.13 -10.66 -9.64
CA ILE A 28 -1.25 -11.37 -8.71
C ILE A 28 -1.11 -12.83 -9.14
N ASP A 29 -2.22 -13.51 -9.35
CA ASP A 29 -2.25 -14.93 -9.69
C ASP A 29 -1.55 -15.22 -11.03
N VAL A 30 -1.77 -14.39 -12.06
CA VAL A 30 -1.10 -14.50 -13.36
C VAL A 30 0.41 -14.20 -13.25
N SER A 31 0.81 -13.20 -12.45
CA SER A 31 2.22 -12.82 -12.29
C SER A 31 3.03 -13.93 -11.61
N GLY A 32 2.44 -14.62 -10.63
CA GLY A 32 3.08 -15.73 -9.91
C GLY A 32 3.00 -17.10 -10.60
N ALA A 33 2.22 -17.24 -11.67
CA ALA A 33 1.80 -18.54 -12.21
C ALA A 33 2.95 -19.42 -12.74
N ARG A 34 4.11 -18.85 -13.09
CA ARG A 34 5.28 -19.59 -13.60
C ARG A 34 6.29 -19.97 -12.51
N GLY A 35 5.95 -19.83 -11.24
CA GLY A 35 6.82 -20.14 -10.12
C GLY A 35 8.18 -19.44 -10.23
N VAL A 36 9.27 -20.19 -10.13
CA VAL A 36 10.64 -19.67 -10.18
C VAL A 36 11.03 -18.99 -11.51
N HIS A 37 10.24 -19.15 -12.55
CA HIS A 37 10.47 -18.54 -13.86
C HIS A 37 9.79 -17.18 -14.03
N SER A 38 9.14 -16.68 -12.99
CA SER A 38 8.50 -15.37 -13.00
C SER A 38 8.79 -14.60 -11.71
N VAL A 39 8.67 -13.26 -11.79
CA VAL A 39 8.77 -12.41 -10.60
C VAL A 39 7.59 -12.75 -9.68
N GLN A 40 7.92 -13.08 -8.43
CA GLN A 40 6.90 -13.40 -7.44
C GLN A 40 6.36 -12.11 -6.83
N PRO A 41 5.04 -11.89 -6.83
CA PRO A 41 4.43 -10.76 -6.14
C PRO A 41 4.73 -10.84 -4.64
N ALA A 42 5.19 -9.74 -4.06
CA ALA A 42 5.56 -9.69 -2.64
C ALA A 42 4.80 -8.61 -1.87
N VAL A 43 4.40 -7.54 -2.56
CA VAL A 43 3.79 -6.37 -1.92
C VAL A 43 2.64 -5.85 -2.77
N ILE A 44 1.51 -5.58 -2.13
CA ILE A 44 0.45 -4.72 -2.67
C ILE A 44 0.73 -3.30 -2.19
N SER A 45 0.74 -2.34 -3.11
CA SER A 45 0.91 -0.92 -2.79
C SER A 45 -0.38 -0.15 -3.08
N ILE A 46 -0.86 0.59 -2.09
CA ILE A 46 -2.04 1.46 -2.17
C ILE A 46 -1.66 2.88 -1.77
N SER A 47 -2.41 3.88 -2.23
CA SER A 47 -2.23 5.28 -1.83
C SER A 47 -3.46 5.78 -1.05
N ASN A 48 -3.25 6.52 0.04
CA ASN A 48 -4.32 7.18 0.77
C ASN A 48 -3.92 8.59 1.26
N LEU A 49 -4.54 9.68 0.77
CA LEU A 49 -5.46 9.80 -0.36
C LEU A 49 -4.80 9.45 -1.69
N THR A 50 -5.63 9.02 -2.66
CA THR A 50 -5.18 8.85 -4.04
C THR A 50 -4.90 10.21 -4.72
N GLU A 51 -4.24 10.20 -5.87
CA GLU A 51 -3.94 11.41 -6.66
C GLU A 51 -5.19 12.18 -7.08
N LEU A 52 -6.32 11.49 -7.24
CA LEU A 52 -7.61 12.08 -7.60
C LEU A 52 -8.44 12.47 -6.37
N GLY A 53 -7.87 12.35 -5.16
CA GLY A 53 -8.52 12.74 -3.91
C GLY A 53 -9.48 11.70 -3.34
N ALA A 54 -9.54 10.49 -3.87
CA ALA A 54 -10.36 9.43 -3.30
C ALA A 54 -9.75 8.94 -1.98
N ARG A 55 -10.58 8.82 -0.96
CA ARG A 55 -10.20 8.27 0.35
C ARG A 55 -10.54 6.79 0.41
N LEU A 56 -9.57 5.98 0.77
CA LEU A 56 -9.81 4.60 1.15
C LEU A 56 -10.36 4.54 2.58
N SER A 57 -11.46 3.84 2.78
CA SER A 57 -12.01 3.54 4.10
C SER A 57 -11.23 2.42 4.78
N CYS A 58 -11.44 2.23 6.10
CA CYS A 58 -10.88 1.08 6.81
C CYS A 58 -11.30 -0.25 6.18
N ALA A 59 -12.55 -0.35 5.68
CA ALA A 59 -13.04 -1.54 5.00
C ALA A 59 -12.30 -1.78 3.66
N ASP A 60 -12.07 -0.73 2.86
CA ASP A 60 -11.27 -0.84 1.63
C ASP A 60 -9.86 -1.36 1.94
N ILE A 61 -9.19 -0.76 2.94
CA ILE A 61 -7.82 -1.12 3.34
C ILE A 61 -7.77 -2.56 3.84
N SER A 62 -8.72 -2.96 4.68
CA SER A 62 -8.81 -4.34 5.18
C SER A 62 -8.99 -5.35 4.05
N ALA A 63 -9.79 -5.04 3.04
CA ALA A 63 -9.99 -5.92 1.90
C ALA A 63 -8.69 -6.13 1.10
N TYR A 64 -7.88 -5.08 0.90
CA TYR A 64 -6.54 -5.23 0.29
C TYR A 64 -5.58 -6.02 1.18
N SER A 65 -5.65 -5.79 2.51
CA SER A 65 -4.83 -6.55 3.47
C SER A 65 -5.16 -8.04 3.46
N ASP A 66 -6.45 -8.39 3.43
CA ASP A 66 -6.90 -9.79 3.41
C ASP A 66 -6.45 -10.47 2.11
N LEU A 67 -6.55 -9.78 0.98
CA LEU A 67 -6.02 -10.27 -0.29
C LEU A 67 -4.50 -10.49 -0.21
N ALA A 68 -3.74 -9.53 0.31
CA ALA A 68 -2.29 -9.64 0.49
C ALA A 68 -1.94 -10.86 1.36
N LYS A 69 -2.54 -10.95 2.55
CA LYS A 69 -2.31 -12.05 3.49
C LYS A 69 -2.64 -13.42 2.90
N SER A 70 -3.74 -13.52 2.15
CA SER A 70 -4.14 -14.79 1.50
C SER A 70 -3.14 -15.29 0.45
N ARG A 71 -2.22 -14.44 -0.01
CA ARG A 71 -1.13 -14.76 -0.97
C ARG A 71 0.27 -14.68 -0.34
N GLY A 72 0.37 -14.54 0.99
CA GLY A 72 1.66 -14.38 1.67
C GLY A 72 2.39 -13.08 1.35
N MET A 73 1.65 -12.07 0.89
CA MET A 73 2.17 -10.76 0.53
C MET A 73 2.01 -9.75 1.67
N LYS A 74 2.68 -8.61 1.55
CA LYS A 74 2.58 -7.46 2.45
C LYS A 74 1.73 -6.35 1.84
N LEU A 75 1.13 -5.51 2.70
CA LEU A 75 0.41 -4.31 2.29
C LEU A 75 1.23 -3.08 2.66
N PHE A 76 1.64 -2.33 1.65
CA PHE A 76 2.31 -1.04 1.80
C PHE A 76 1.35 0.10 1.45
N MET A 77 1.44 1.20 2.20
CA MET A 77 0.67 2.42 1.92
C MET A 77 1.59 3.58 1.55
N ASP A 78 1.38 4.17 0.38
CA ASP A 78 1.89 5.50 0.07
C ASP A 78 1.04 6.53 0.81
N GLY A 79 1.64 7.13 1.82
CA GLY A 79 1.02 8.14 2.69
C GLY A 79 1.47 9.56 2.42
N ALA A 80 1.91 9.89 1.20
CA ALA A 80 2.27 11.25 0.84
C ALA A 80 1.13 12.27 1.09
N ARG A 81 -0.12 11.80 1.13
CA ARG A 81 -1.33 12.58 1.45
C ARG A 81 -2.10 12.01 2.64
N PHE A 82 -1.45 11.22 3.49
CA PHE A 82 -2.12 10.52 4.59
C PHE A 82 -2.76 11.48 5.61
N ALA A 83 -2.10 12.59 5.92
CA ALA A 83 -2.69 13.60 6.80
C ALA A 83 -4.02 14.15 6.26
N ASN A 84 -4.14 14.28 4.94
CA ASN A 84 -5.41 14.70 4.30
C ASN A 84 -6.46 13.59 4.42
N ALA A 85 -6.08 12.31 4.33
CA ALA A 85 -7.00 11.19 4.51
C ALA A 85 -7.56 11.13 5.94
N VAL A 86 -6.72 11.42 6.94
CA VAL A 86 -7.13 11.51 8.35
C VAL A 86 -8.07 12.69 8.55
N ALA A 87 -7.71 13.88 8.03
CA ALA A 87 -8.52 15.08 8.19
C ALA A 87 -9.88 15.01 7.47
N ALA A 88 -10.00 14.19 6.43
CA ALA A 88 -11.22 14.04 5.64
C ALA A 88 -12.28 13.11 6.26
N GLY A 89 -12.03 12.54 7.43
CA GLY A 89 -12.96 11.61 8.09
C GLY A 89 -12.79 11.56 9.61
N SER A 90 -13.49 10.65 10.24
CA SER A 90 -13.47 10.46 11.71
C SER A 90 -12.59 9.29 12.16
N ASP A 91 -12.03 8.51 11.21
CA ASP A 91 -11.17 7.37 11.57
C ASP A 91 -9.83 7.85 12.10
N SER A 92 -9.30 7.17 13.10
CA SER A 92 -7.98 7.49 13.63
C SER A 92 -6.87 7.08 12.67
N PRO A 93 -5.67 7.68 12.77
CA PRO A 93 -4.50 7.22 12.01
C PRO A 93 -4.23 5.72 12.16
N ALA A 94 -4.46 5.17 13.36
CA ALA A 94 -4.29 3.75 13.63
C ALA A 94 -5.31 2.88 12.88
N ASP A 95 -6.56 3.34 12.79
CA ASP A 95 -7.62 2.61 12.07
C ASP A 95 -7.36 2.62 10.56
N LEU A 96 -6.86 3.73 10.01
CA LEU A 96 -6.50 3.85 8.60
C LEU A 96 -5.15 3.19 8.24
N THR A 97 -4.46 2.58 9.19
CA THR A 97 -3.17 1.92 8.96
C THR A 97 -3.12 0.51 9.52
N TRP A 98 -2.38 0.31 10.61
CA TRP A 98 -2.03 -1.00 11.11
C TRP A 98 -3.24 -1.81 11.63
N ARG A 99 -4.27 -1.18 12.17
CA ARG A 99 -5.51 -1.87 12.56
C ARG A 99 -6.28 -2.42 11.37
N SER A 100 -6.19 -1.77 10.22
CA SER A 100 -6.75 -2.27 8.95
C SER A 100 -5.77 -3.15 8.19
N GLY A 101 -4.59 -3.44 8.77
CA GLY A 101 -3.65 -4.44 8.28
C GLY A 101 -2.57 -3.92 7.34
N VAL A 102 -2.28 -2.62 7.33
CA VAL A 102 -1.09 -2.07 6.66
C VAL A 102 0.16 -2.52 7.41
N ASP A 103 1.14 -3.06 6.68
CA ASP A 103 2.42 -3.50 7.25
C ASP A 103 3.43 -2.34 7.37
N ALA A 104 3.45 -1.45 6.36
CA ALA A 104 4.31 -0.27 6.37
C ALA A 104 3.68 0.89 5.59
N ILE A 105 4.06 2.12 5.96
CA ILE A 105 3.63 3.35 5.30
C ILE A 105 4.82 4.28 5.06
N SER A 106 4.90 4.89 3.88
CA SER A 106 5.68 6.10 3.68
C SER A 106 4.83 7.31 4.10
N PHE A 107 5.25 8.03 5.13
CA PHE A 107 4.54 9.20 5.62
C PHE A 107 5.25 10.47 5.17
N GLY A 108 4.60 11.19 4.26
CA GLY A 108 5.15 12.43 3.70
C GLY A 108 4.55 13.67 4.33
N ALA A 109 5.39 14.62 4.74
CA ALA A 109 4.97 15.91 5.27
C ALA A 109 5.08 17.05 4.24
N THR A 110 5.76 16.84 3.12
CA THR A 110 6.01 17.87 2.08
C THR A 110 4.70 18.43 1.51
N LYS A 111 3.67 17.61 1.33
CA LYS A 111 2.35 18.05 0.86
C LYS A 111 1.47 18.66 1.96
N ASN A 112 1.98 18.71 3.20
CA ASN A 112 1.29 19.20 4.39
C ASN A 112 2.02 20.37 5.07
N GLY A 113 2.79 21.14 4.29
CA GLY A 113 3.41 22.38 4.74
C GLY A 113 4.86 22.27 5.23
N ALA A 114 5.46 21.09 5.26
CA ALA A 114 6.89 20.96 5.52
C ALA A 114 7.70 21.18 4.23
N MET A 115 8.93 21.67 4.35
CA MET A 115 9.80 21.88 3.18
C MET A 115 10.20 20.55 2.54
N ALA A 116 10.67 19.62 3.34
CA ALA A 116 10.96 18.24 2.95
C ALA A 116 11.05 17.39 4.21
N ALA A 117 10.12 16.45 4.39
CA ALA A 117 10.19 15.46 5.46
C ALA A 117 9.42 14.21 5.03
N GLU A 118 10.10 13.09 5.12
CA GLU A 118 9.54 11.77 4.79
C GLU A 118 9.94 10.79 5.90
N ALA A 119 9.03 9.91 6.27
CA ALA A 119 9.27 8.82 7.20
C ALA A 119 8.79 7.51 6.60
N LEU A 120 9.54 6.45 6.77
CA LEU A 120 9.10 5.08 6.50
C LEU A 120 8.79 4.41 7.84
N ILE A 121 7.54 4.04 8.06
CA ILE A 121 7.07 3.48 9.32
C ILE A 121 6.67 2.04 9.09
N PHE A 122 7.30 1.11 9.81
CA PHE A 122 6.94 -0.30 9.86
C PHE A 122 6.11 -0.57 11.12
N PHE A 123 4.95 -1.19 10.96
CA PHE A 123 4.07 -1.49 12.08
C PHE A 123 4.41 -2.82 12.76
N ASN A 124 5.20 -3.67 12.10
CA ASN A 124 5.78 -4.86 12.70
C ASN A 124 7.29 -4.66 12.92
N PRO A 125 7.78 -4.58 14.19
CA PRO A 125 9.19 -4.31 14.48
C PRO A 125 10.16 -5.33 13.89
N GLY A 126 9.72 -6.56 13.63
CA GLY A 126 10.54 -7.60 13.00
C GLY A 126 10.89 -7.34 11.53
N GLU A 127 10.11 -6.49 10.87
CA GLU A 127 10.27 -6.20 9.43
C GLU A 127 11.17 -4.98 9.15
N SER A 128 11.52 -4.21 10.18
CA SER A 128 12.41 -3.05 10.06
C SER A 128 13.90 -3.41 10.07
N LYS A 129 14.25 -4.69 10.21
CA LYS A 129 15.65 -5.13 10.18
C LYS A 129 16.14 -5.06 8.73
N LEU A 130 16.92 -4.02 8.45
CA LEU A 130 17.77 -3.97 7.27
C LEU A 130 18.83 -5.07 7.42
N SER A 131 18.74 -6.10 6.60
CA SER A 131 19.75 -7.15 6.50
C SER A 131 20.93 -6.66 5.68
#